data_2549b137c79305683bbbfd75f1d26ee2
#
_entry.id   2549b137c79305683bbbfd75f1d26ee2
#
_cell.length_a   1.000
_cell.length_b   1.000
_cell.length_c   1.000
_cell.angle_alpha   90.00
_cell.angle_beta   90.00
_cell.angle_gamma   90.00
#
_symmetry.space_group_name_H-M   'P 1'
#
loop_
_entity.id
_entity.type
_entity.pdbx_description
1 polymer ?
#
loop_
_entity_poly.entity_id
_entity_poly.type
_entity_poly.pdbx_seq_one_letter_code
_entity_poly.pdbx_strand_id
1 'polypeptide(L)'
;VYTDKNESKLADVLAQIDDTNVRIENAENLKDYEMLNPGLVVVESVPNIKDVLMTTKFKAPTLFIGEVFKGATVRAVIFDFIKTPVDNLELVIRANALLKYKELRDKLKVVSTTDELTGLHNRKYMQERMEQEISRARRYGTKLSCLLFDLDFFKVVNDIYGYEWGDVLLRSIADKLKQLIRKEDILTRYGDEEFLLILPNTSEENAFLFAERFRRDIERMEFIPAGEEERHPITISGGIATYPCIEDTEEDANTIIRYAEHALYNAKKRGKNKIVQFSQINLGE
;
A
#
# COMPACT_ATOMS: atom_id res chain seq x y z
N VAL A 1 -11.43 -15.34 -15.49
CA VAL A 1 -12.87 -15.15 -15.76
C VAL A 1 -13.66 -15.66 -14.56
N TYR A 2 -14.50 -14.82 -13.98
CA TYR A 2 -15.42 -15.19 -12.90
C TYR A 2 -16.80 -15.38 -13.49
N THR A 3 -17.36 -16.58 -13.34
CA THR A 3 -18.65 -16.97 -13.91
C THR A 3 -19.37 -17.96 -12.99
N ASP A 4 -20.68 -18.00 -13.05
CA ASP A 4 -21.52 -19.03 -12.42
C ASP A 4 -21.66 -20.31 -13.25
N LYS A 5 -21.04 -20.35 -14.44
CA LYS A 5 -21.06 -21.46 -15.37
C LYS A 5 -19.80 -22.31 -15.21
N ASN A 6 -19.95 -23.63 -15.29
CA ASN A 6 -18.82 -24.55 -15.24
C ASN A 6 -17.88 -24.46 -16.44
N GLU A 7 -18.35 -23.95 -17.58
CA GLU A 7 -17.58 -23.70 -18.79
C GLU A 7 -17.94 -22.32 -19.34
N SER A 8 -16.95 -21.52 -19.67
CA SER A 8 -17.14 -20.22 -20.31
C SER A 8 -16.52 -20.20 -21.70
N LYS A 9 -17.36 -20.08 -22.72
CA LYS A 9 -16.89 -19.87 -24.10
C LYS A 9 -16.06 -18.60 -24.26
N LEU A 10 -16.24 -17.64 -23.35
CA LEU A 10 -15.47 -16.40 -23.35
C LEU A 10 -14.01 -16.65 -22.94
N ALA A 11 -13.76 -17.65 -22.09
CA ALA A 11 -12.41 -18.03 -21.71
C ALA A 11 -11.60 -18.55 -22.91
N ASP A 12 -12.23 -19.33 -23.79
CA ASP A 12 -11.59 -19.84 -25.00
C ASP A 12 -11.24 -18.73 -25.99
N VAL A 13 -12.10 -17.70 -26.08
CA VAL A 13 -11.84 -16.51 -26.92
C VAL A 13 -10.73 -15.66 -26.31
N LEU A 14 -10.73 -15.44 -25.01
CA LEU A 14 -9.69 -14.67 -24.30
C LEU A 14 -8.34 -15.37 -24.30
N ALA A 15 -8.31 -16.71 -24.31
CA ALA A 15 -7.08 -17.49 -24.42
C ALA A 15 -6.36 -17.34 -25.78
N GLN A 16 -7.02 -16.75 -26.78
CA GLN A 16 -6.42 -16.43 -28.07
C GLN A 16 -5.65 -15.10 -28.07
N ILE A 17 -5.74 -14.33 -27.00
CA ILE A 17 -4.95 -13.10 -26.84
C ILE A 17 -3.52 -13.51 -26.50
N ASP A 18 -2.54 -12.98 -27.24
CA ASP A 18 -1.12 -13.26 -27.06
C ASP A 18 -0.66 -12.98 -25.62
N ASP A 19 0.24 -13.81 -25.11
CA ASP A 19 0.82 -13.71 -23.77
C ASP A 19 -0.19 -13.74 -22.61
N THR A 20 -1.39 -14.30 -22.81
CA THR A 20 -2.38 -14.42 -21.73
C THR A 20 -2.55 -15.87 -21.26
N ASN A 21 -2.67 -16.03 -19.95
CA ASN A 21 -3.16 -17.26 -19.31
C ASN A 21 -4.53 -16.98 -18.73
N VAL A 22 -5.54 -17.72 -19.18
CA VAL A 22 -6.92 -17.56 -18.71
C VAL A 22 -7.21 -18.57 -17.62
N ARG A 23 -7.67 -18.08 -16.46
CA ARG A 23 -8.15 -18.89 -15.35
C ARG A 23 -9.66 -18.65 -15.17
N ILE A 24 -10.41 -19.73 -15.04
CA ILE A 24 -11.87 -19.69 -14.77
C ILE A 24 -12.05 -19.95 -13.27
N GLU A 25 -12.83 -19.10 -12.62
CA GLU A 25 -13.15 -19.19 -11.20
C GLU A 25 -14.65 -19.04 -10.97
N ASN A 26 -15.16 -19.65 -9.92
CA ASN A 26 -16.53 -19.43 -9.51
C ASN A 26 -16.73 -17.98 -9.06
N ALA A 27 -17.89 -17.42 -9.39
CA ALA A 27 -18.27 -16.06 -9.02
C ALA A 27 -18.22 -15.79 -7.51
N GLU A 28 -18.43 -16.80 -6.68
CA GLU A 28 -18.32 -16.71 -5.22
C GLU A 28 -16.90 -16.36 -4.75
N ASN A 29 -15.89 -16.75 -5.54
CA ASN A 29 -14.47 -16.48 -5.24
C ASN A 29 -14.02 -15.09 -5.69
N LEU A 30 -14.90 -14.26 -6.23
CA LEU A 30 -14.54 -12.94 -6.76
C LEU A 30 -13.92 -12.01 -5.70
N LYS A 31 -14.23 -12.20 -4.43
CA LYS A 31 -13.65 -11.43 -3.32
C LYS A 31 -12.15 -11.67 -3.14
N ASP A 32 -11.67 -12.83 -3.55
CA ASP A 32 -10.28 -13.27 -3.39
C ASP A 32 -9.42 -13.04 -4.64
N TYR A 33 -9.95 -12.34 -5.66
CA TYR A 33 -9.25 -12.12 -6.93
C TYR A 33 -7.86 -11.46 -6.78
N GLU A 34 -7.66 -10.65 -5.75
CA GLU A 34 -6.39 -9.95 -5.50
C GLU A 34 -5.23 -10.91 -5.25
N MET A 35 -5.50 -12.09 -4.66
CA MET A 35 -4.47 -13.11 -4.42
C MET A 35 -3.86 -13.64 -5.72
N LEU A 36 -4.59 -13.54 -6.83
CA LEU A 36 -4.14 -14.00 -8.15
C LEU A 36 -3.35 -12.93 -8.91
N ASN A 37 -3.35 -11.67 -8.44
CA ASN A 37 -2.74 -10.52 -9.11
C ASN A 37 -3.03 -10.48 -10.64
N PRO A 38 -4.29 -10.49 -11.08
CA PRO A 38 -4.65 -10.66 -12.48
C PRO A 38 -4.29 -9.43 -13.32
N GLY A 39 -4.00 -9.66 -14.59
CA GLY A 39 -3.87 -8.61 -15.60
C GLY A 39 -5.20 -7.95 -15.93
N LEU A 40 -6.26 -8.76 -16.00
CA LEU A 40 -7.63 -8.37 -16.29
C LEU A 40 -8.58 -9.29 -15.50
N VAL A 41 -9.61 -8.72 -14.92
CA VAL A 41 -10.74 -9.47 -14.33
C VAL A 41 -11.91 -9.41 -15.30
N VAL A 42 -12.47 -10.56 -15.66
CA VAL A 42 -13.68 -10.65 -16.46
C VAL A 42 -14.79 -11.25 -15.61
N VAL A 43 -15.88 -10.54 -15.47
CA VAL A 43 -17.04 -10.94 -14.66
C VAL A 43 -18.22 -11.19 -15.57
N GLU A 44 -18.61 -12.48 -15.71
CA GLU A 44 -19.70 -12.91 -16.58
C GLU A 44 -20.90 -13.36 -15.74
N SER A 45 -22.05 -12.71 -15.92
CA SER A 45 -23.37 -13.16 -15.43
C SER A 45 -23.39 -13.63 -13.97
N VAL A 46 -22.82 -12.86 -13.06
CA VAL A 46 -22.76 -13.21 -11.63
C VAL A 46 -24.09 -12.92 -10.95
N PRO A 47 -24.69 -13.87 -10.22
CA PRO A 47 -25.83 -13.61 -9.36
C PRO A 47 -25.49 -12.49 -8.34
N ASN A 48 -26.44 -11.61 -8.08
CA ASN A 48 -26.28 -10.49 -7.15
C ASN A 48 -25.11 -9.55 -7.48
N ILE A 49 -24.80 -9.39 -8.79
CA ILE A 49 -23.69 -8.53 -9.27
C ILE A 49 -23.72 -7.13 -8.66
N LYS A 50 -24.90 -6.58 -8.31
CA LYS A 50 -25.02 -5.28 -7.66
C LYS A 50 -24.33 -5.24 -6.32
N ASP A 51 -24.50 -6.26 -5.49
CA ASP A 51 -23.88 -6.34 -4.17
C ASP A 51 -22.36 -6.51 -4.30
N VAL A 52 -21.92 -7.31 -5.27
CA VAL A 52 -20.50 -7.49 -5.60
C VAL A 52 -19.86 -6.16 -6.04
N LEU A 53 -20.53 -5.41 -6.90
CA LEU A 53 -20.05 -4.10 -7.37
C LEU A 53 -19.95 -3.07 -6.24
N MET A 54 -20.85 -3.12 -5.27
CA MET A 54 -20.87 -2.19 -4.13
C MET A 54 -19.85 -2.56 -3.06
N THR A 55 -19.53 -3.84 -2.89
CA THR A 55 -18.67 -4.34 -1.80
C THR A 55 -17.23 -4.61 -2.24
N THR A 56 -16.99 -4.82 -3.54
CA THR A 56 -15.66 -5.16 -4.06
C THR A 56 -15.00 -3.94 -4.71
N LYS A 57 -13.78 -3.59 -4.24
CA LYS A 57 -12.94 -2.56 -4.87
C LYS A 57 -11.99 -3.24 -5.85
N PHE A 58 -12.23 -3.10 -7.14
CA PHE A 58 -11.39 -3.72 -8.18
C PHE A 58 -10.12 -2.89 -8.39
N LYS A 59 -8.97 -3.44 -8.04
CA LYS A 59 -7.64 -2.84 -8.27
C LYS A 59 -7.07 -3.17 -9.66
N ALA A 60 -7.55 -4.25 -10.28
CA ALA A 60 -7.24 -4.61 -11.67
C ALA A 60 -8.29 -4.03 -12.64
N PRO A 61 -7.94 -3.79 -13.91
CA PRO A 61 -8.92 -3.52 -14.95
C PRO A 61 -9.99 -4.61 -14.97
N THR A 62 -11.24 -4.22 -15.12
CA THR A 62 -12.36 -5.16 -15.01
C THR A 62 -13.32 -5.01 -16.18
N LEU A 63 -13.66 -6.13 -16.81
CA LEU A 63 -14.64 -6.21 -17.89
C LEU A 63 -15.88 -6.94 -17.40
N PHE A 64 -16.99 -6.25 -17.37
CA PHE A 64 -18.29 -6.81 -17.01
C PHE A 64 -19.06 -7.23 -18.25
N ILE A 65 -19.63 -8.43 -18.22
CA ILE A 65 -20.40 -9.01 -19.32
C ILE A 65 -21.80 -9.35 -18.84
N GLY A 66 -22.80 -8.78 -19.48
CA GLY A 66 -24.19 -9.01 -19.11
C GLY A 66 -25.07 -7.77 -19.31
N GLU A 67 -26.16 -7.68 -18.55
CA GLU A 67 -27.04 -6.53 -18.58
C GLU A 67 -26.42 -5.34 -17.83
N VAL A 68 -26.56 -4.13 -18.41
CA VAL A 68 -26.07 -2.91 -17.77
C VAL A 68 -27.02 -2.50 -16.64
N PHE A 69 -26.52 -2.47 -15.42
CA PHE A 69 -27.29 -2.05 -14.25
C PHE A 69 -27.34 -0.52 -14.15
N LYS A 70 -28.51 0.08 -14.38
CA LYS A 70 -28.72 1.52 -14.09
C LYS A 70 -28.57 1.79 -12.60
N GLY A 71 -27.70 2.72 -12.24
CA GLY A 71 -27.54 3.20 -10.84
C GLY A 71 -26.57 2.40 -9.98
N ALA A 72 -25.77 1.46 -10.52
CA ALA A 72 -24.70 0.83 -9.79
C ALA A 72 -23.43 1.69 -9.84
N THR A 73 -22.81 1.94 -8.67
CA THR A 73 -21.50 2.56 -8.58
C THR A 73 -20.45 1.46 -8.62
N VAL A 74 -19.59 1.46 -9.63
CA VAL A 74 -18.48 0.49 -9.75
C VAL A 74 -17.23 1.09 -9.13
N ARG A 75 -16.67 0.41 -8.13
CA ARG A 75 -15.40 0.78 -7.50
C ARG A 75 -14.26 0.04 -8.19
N ALA A 76 -13.91 0.47 -9.37
CA ALA A 76 -12.82 -0.10 -10.15
C ALA A 76 -11.87 1.01 -10.62
N VAL A 77 -10.60 0.66 -10.76
CA VAL A 77 -9.57 1.57 -11.30
C VAL A 77 -9.90 1.97 -12.73
N ILE A 78 -10.29 0.99 -13.53
CA ILE A 78 -10.89 1.16 -14.85
C ILE A 78 -11.79 -0.04 -15.12
N PHE A 79 -12.90 0.18 -15.78
CA PHE A 79 -13.82 -0.89 -16.17
C PHE A 79 -14.50 -0.58 -17.50
N ASP A 80 -15.02 -1.65 -18.11
CA ASP A 80 -15.85 -1.57 -19.31
C ASP A 80 -16.97 -2.60 -19.24
N PHE A 81 -17.97 -2.47 -20.11
CA PHE A 81 -19.14 -3.34 -20.16
C PHE A 81 -19.40 -3.83 -21.56
N ILE A 82 -19.68 -5.13 -21.69
CA ILE A 82 -20.19 -5.75 -22.93
C ILE A 82 -21.59 -6.30 -22.66
N LYS A 83 -22.54 -5.94 -23.52
CA LYS A 83 -23.89 -6.50 -23.45
C LYS A 83 -23.93 -7.90 -24.07
N THR A 84 -24.83 -8.73 -23.59
CA THR A 84 -25.16 -10.00 -24.24
C THR A 84 -26.18 -9.78 -25.38
N PRO A 85 -26.09 -10.53 -26.51
CA PRO A 85 -25.07 -11.53 -26.85
C PRO A 85 -23.69 -10.90 -27.11
N VAL A 86 -22.62 -11.61 -26.69
CA VAL A 86 -21.24 -11.11 -26.82
C VAL A 86 -20.74 -11.38 -28.23
N ASP A 87 -20.22 -10.35 -28.89
CA ASP A 87 -19.42 -10.47 -30.10
C ASP A 87 -17.96 -10.78 -29.73
N ASN A 88 -17.38 -11.82 -30.33
CA ASN A 88 -16.01 -12.26 -30.00
C ASN A 88 -14.96 -11.21 -30.34
N LEU A 89 -15.14 -10.47 -31.43
CA LEU A 89 -14.21 -9.43 -31.85
C LEU A 89 -14.27 -8.24 -30.88
N GLU A 90 -15.48 -7.83 -30.48
CA GLU A 90 -15.67 -6.79 -29.48
C GLU A 90 -15.02 -7.18 -28.14
N LEU A 91 -15.20 -8.43 -27.68
CA LEU A 91 -14.59 -8.95 -26.46
C LEU A 91 -13.06 -8.84 -26.49
N VAL A 92 -12.44 -9.30 -27.59
CA VAL A 92 -10.97 -9.26 -27.74
C VAL A 92 -10.45 -7.83 -27.79
N ILE A 93 -11.10 -6.94 -28.52
CA ILE A 93 -10.69 -5.52 -28.62
C ILE A 93 -10.74 -4.86 -27.25
N ARG A 94 -11.82 -5.02 -26.49
CA ARG A 94 -12.00 -4.39 -25.18
C ARG A 94 -11.05 -4.99 -24.14
N ALA A 95 -10.87 -6.31 -24.13
CA ALA A 95 -9.91 -6.98 -23.26
C ALA A 95 -8.48 -6.50 -23.51
N ASN A 96 -8.05 -6.42 -24.77
CA ASN A 96 -6.74 -5.89 -25.15
C ASN A 96 -6.56 -4.42 -24.74
N ALA A 97 -7.58 -3.59 -24.91
CA ALA A 97 -7.52 -2.19 -24.47
C ALA A 97 -7.30 -2.06 -22.95
N LEU A 98 -8.01 -2.87 -22.15
CA LEU A 98 -7.85 -2.88 -20.70
C LEU A 98 -6.50 -3.46 -20.24
N LEU A 99 -5.99 -4.51 -20.91
CA LEU A 99 -4.66 -5.06 -20.67
C LEU A 99 -3.57 -4.04 -21.00
N LYS A 100 -3.69 -3.35 -22.14
CA LYS A 100 -2.76 -2.29 -22.56
C LYS A 100 -2.77 -1.12 -21.59
N TYR A 101 -3.95 -0.73 -21.11
CA TYR A 101 -4.05 0.29 -20.08
C TYR A 101 -3.29 -0.12 -18.81
N LYS A 102 -3.45 -1.37 -18.35
CA LYS A 102 -2.70 -1.86 -17.19
C LYS A 102 -1.19 -1.80 -17.44
N GLU A 103 -0.72 -2.28 -18.58
CA GLU A 103 0.71 -2.25 -18.95
C GLU A 103 1.28 -0.81 -18.89
N LEU A 104 0.58 0.15 -19.51
CA LEU A 104 1.00 1.56 -19.51
C LEU A 104 0.98 2.17 -18.11
N ARG A 105 -0.05 1.88 -17.32
CA ARG A 105 -0.16 2.33 -15.94
C ARG A 105 0.95 1.76 -15.05
N ASP A 106 1.25 0.47 -15.19
CA ASP A 106 2.32 -0.18 -14.43
C ASP A 106 3.70 0.39 -14.84
N LYS A 107 3.92 0.71 -16.11
CA LYS A 107 5.12 1.45 -16.57
C LYS A 107 5.21 2.85 -15.96
N LEU A 108 4.10 3.59 -15.91
CA LEU A 108 4.06 4.91 -15.27
C LEU A 108 4.33 4.82 -13.76
N LYS A 109 3.79 3.82 -13.07
CA LYS A 109 4.09 3.57 -11.65
C LYS A 109 5.57 3.30 -11.39
N VAL A 110 6.24 2.58 -12.28
CA VAL A 110 7.68 2.34 -12.19
C VAL A 110 8.48 3.63 -12.32
N VAL A 111 8.00 4.60 -13.09
CA VAL A 111 8.66 5.92 -13.26
C VAL A 111 8.27 6.90 -12.16
N SER A 112 7.08 6.76 -11.55
CA SER A 112 6.61 7.64 -10.47
C SER A 112 7.49 7.50 -9.22
N THR A 113 7.83 8.62 -8.61
CA THR A 113 8.55 8.72 -7.33
C THR A 113 7.62 9.01 -6.15
N THR A 114 6.31 9.08 -6.40
CA THR A 114 5.28 9.43 -5.41
C THR A 114 4.24 8.34 -5.25
N ASP A 115 3.67 8.26 -4.05
CA ASP A 115 2.50 7.44 -3.71
C ASP A 115 1.22 8.19 -4.08
N GLU A 116 0.33 7.56 -4.84
CA GLU A 116 -0.89 8.19 -5.35
C GLU A 116 -1.91 8.54 -4.25
N LEU A 117 -1.94 7.79 -3.14
CA LEU A 117 -2.91 8.00 -2.08
C LEU A 117 -2.54 9.17 -1.17
N THR A 118 -1.27 9.22 -0.75
CA THR A 118 -0.79 10.17 0.27
C THR A 118 -0.03 11.35 -0.31
N GLY A 119 0.40 11.26 -1.59
CA GLY A 119 1.27 12.25 -2.24
C GLY A 119 2.68 12.33 -1.62
N LEU A 120 3.04 11.37 -0.77
CA LEU A 120 4.40 11.22 -0.26
C LEU A 120 5.32 10.60 -1.31
N HIS A 121 6.63 10.61 -1.06
CA HIS A 121 7.52 9.77 -1.84
C HIS A 121 7.18 8.29 -1.68
N ASN A 122 7.49 7.48 -2.68
CA ASN A 122 7.29 6.04 -2.63
C ASN A 122 8.59 5.31 -2.26
N ARG A 123 8.49 4.00 -2.05
CA ARG A 123 9.62 3.13 -1.66
C ARG A 123 10.80 3.22 -2.64
N LYS A 124 10.55 3.37 -3.95
CA LYS A 124 11.60 3.49 -4.95
C LYS A 124 12.44 4.74 -4.74
N TYR A 125 11.79 5.89 -4.62
CA TYR A 125 12.48 7.16 -4.34
C TYR A 125 13.28 7.09 -3.04
N MET A 126 12.70 6.49 -2.00
CA MET A 126 13.34 6.32 -0.71
C MET A 126 14.66 5.55 -0.84
N GLN A 127 14.66 4.43 -1.58
CA GLN A 127 15.85 3.59 -1.71
C GLN A 127 17.01 4.34 -2.37
N GLU A 128 16.73 5.07 -3.47
CA GLU A 128 17.72 5.90 -4.15
C GLU A 128 18.26 7.02 -3.24
N ARG A 129 17.38 7.66 -2.44
CA ARG A 129 17.77 8.73 -1.52
C ARG A 129 18.54 8.22 -0.32
N MET A 130 18.17 7.07 0.25
CA MET A 130 18.88 6.48 1.39
C MET A 130 20.33 6.18 1.07
N GLU A 131 20.63 5.62 -0.11
CA GLU A 131 22.00 5.38 -0.57
C GLU A 131 22.80 6.70 -0.67
N GLN A 132 22.18 7.74 -1.22
CA GLN A 132 22.82 9.06 -1.35
C GLN A 132 23.12 9.68 0.02
N GLU A 133 22.17 9.64 0.95
CA GLU A 133 22.33 10.24 2.28
C GLU A 133 23.32 9.45 3.16
N ILE A 134 23.39 8.11 3.05
CA ILE A 134 24.44 7.32 3.71
C ILE A 134 25.82 7.66 3.16
N SER A 135 25.95 7.74 1.83
CA SER A 135 27.23 8.14 1.19
C SER A 135 27.66 9.54 1.65
N ARG A 136 26.69 10.44 1.82
CA ARG A 136 26.93 11.79 2.33
C ARG A 136 27.34 11.78 3.80
N ALA A 137 26.60 11.05 4.65
CA ALA A 137 26.89 10.91 6.06
C ALA A 137 28.29 10.33 6.31
N ARG A 138 28.65 9.29 5.54
CA ARG A 138 29.99 8.68 5.57
C ARG A 138 31.08 9.68 5.21
N ARG A 139 30.88 10.47 4.14
CA ARG A 139 31.88 11.47 3.68
C ARG A 139 32.14 12.57 4.70
N TYR A 140 31.08 13.03 5.37
CA TYR A 140 31.16 14.19 6.25
C TYR A 140 31.23 13.83 7.73
N GLY A 141 31.21 12.53 8.07
CA GLY A 141 31.22 12.07 9.46
C GLY A 141 29.97 12.48 10.26
N THR A 142 28.81 12.61 9.57
CA THR A 142 27.57 13.03 10.19
C THR A 142 26.67 11.84 10.51
N LYS A 143 25.74 12.02 11.46
CA LYS A 143 24.72 11.02 11.78
C LYS A 143 23.56 11.07 10.79
N LEU A 144 22.95 9.91 10.52
CA LEU A 144 21.74 9.78 9.71
C LEU A 144 20.79 8.85 10.42
N SER A 145 19.58 9.31 10.75
CA SER A 145 18.58 8.45 11.39
C SER A 145 17.51 8.00 10.39
N CYS A 146 17.19 6.72 10.44
CA CYS A 146 16.09 6.08 9.73
C CYS A 146 15.01 5.70 10.72
N LEU A 147 13.79 6.18 10.53
CA LEU A 147 12.63 5.88 11.34
C LEU A 147 11.61 5.15 10.50
N LEU A 148 11.14 4.01 10.96
CA LEU A 148 10.06 3.26 10.35
C LEU A 148 8.88 3.21 11.29
N PHE A 149 7.73 3.73 10.87
CA PHE A 149 6.45 3.69 11.59
C PHE A 149 5.47 2.76 10.91
N ASP A 150 4.62 2.12 11.70
CA ASP A 150 3.53 1.26 11.24
C ASP A 150 2.29 1.51 12.12
N LEU A 151 1.13 1.61 11.47
CA LEU A 151 -0.14 1.79 12.17
C LEU A 151 -0.56 0.51 12.88
N ASP A 152 -0.70 0.60 14.18
CA ASP A 152 -1.18 -0.53 14.96
C ASP A 152 -2.63 -0.84 14.61
N PHE A 153 -2.92 -2.12 14.35
CA PHE A 153 -4.28 -2.62 14.09
C PHE A 153 -4.97 -2.00 12.85
N PHE A 154 -4.22 -1.49 11.87
CA PHE A 154 -4.80 -0.87 10.67
C PHE A 154 -5.78 -1.79 9.93
N LYS A 155 -5.49 -3.11 9.87
CA LYS A 155 -6.42 -4.08 9.31
C LYS A 155 -7.78 -4.07 10.00
N VAL A 156 -7.82 -3.91 11.32
CA VAL A 156 -9.08 -3.83 12.09
C VAL A 156 -9.89 -2.60 11.68
N VAL A 157 -9.23 -1.47 11.45
CA VAL A 157 -9.89 -0.25 10.94
C VAL A 157 -10.54 -0.52 9.58
N ASN A 158 -9.81 -1.18 8.67
CA ASN A 158 -10.36 -1.55 7.36
C ASN A 158 -11.52 -2.56 7.46
N ASP A 159 -11.41 -3.55 8.35
CA ASP A 159 -12.42 -4.58 8.52
C ASP A 159 -13.72 -4.01 9.13
N ILE A 160 -13.64 -3.03 10.02
CA ILE A 160 -14.81 -2.41 10.68
C ILE A 160 -15.42 -1.29 9.82
N TYR A 161 -14.58 -0.36 9.31
CA TYR A 161 -15.05 0.89 8.68
C TYR A 161 -14.89 0.90 7.16
N GLY A 162 -14.24 -0.12 6.59
CA GLY A 162 -13.96 -0.22 5.17
C GLY A 162 -12.70 0.54 4.74
N TYR A 163 -12.21 0.17 3.56
CA TYR A 163 -10.97 0.70 2.98
C TYR A 163 -10.98 2.23 2.76
N GLU A 164 -12.16 2.81 2.56
CA GLU A 164 -12.27 4.28 2.39
C GLU A 164 -11.84 5.03 3.64
N TRP A 165 -12.19 4.52 4.81
CA TRP A 165 -11.78 5.11 6.09
C TRP A 165 -10.33 4.81 6.40
N GLY A 166 -9.81 3.65 6.00
CA GLY A 166 -8.37 3.38 6.03
C GLY A 166 -7.58 4.37 5.17
N ASP A 167 -8.07 4.67 3.96
CA ASP A 167 -7.47 5.65 3.06
C ASP A 167 -7.50 7.08 3.68
N VAL A 168 -8.59 7.47 4.34
CA VAL A 168 -8.70 8.75 5.07
C VAL A 168 -7.69 8.82 6.20
N LEU A 169 -7.56 7.72 6.99
CA LEU A 169 -6.61 7.65 8.09
C LEU A 169 -5.17 7.79 7.58
N LEU A 170 -4.79 7.07 6.53
CA LEU A 170 -3.46 7.14 5.93
C LEU A 170 -3.10 8.54 5.44
N ARG A 171 -4.05 9.24 4.78
CA ARG A 171 -3.86 10.65 4.39
C ARG A 171 -3.67 11.56 5.59
N SER A 172 -4.48 11.39 6.63
CA SER A 172 -4.41 12.20 7.84
C SER A 172 -3.05 12.05 8.55
N ILE A 173 -2.52 10.84 8.61
CA ILE A 173 -1.18 10.56 9.17
C ILE A 173 -0.08 11.15 8.31
N ALA A 174 -0.17 10.98 6.98
CA ALA A 174 0.77 11.57 6.04
C ALA A 174 0.85 13.10 6.18
N ASP A 175 -0.30 13.76 6.29
CA ASP A 175 -0.37 15.22 6.44
C ASP A 175 0.18 15.69 7.79
N LYS A 176 -0.05 14.96 8.88
CA LYS A 176 0.61 15.24 10.16
C LYS A 176 2.12 15.10 10.09
N LEU A 177 2.64 14.05 9.45
CA LEU A 177 4.08 13.87 9.26
C LEU A 177 4.68 15.00 8.42
N LYS A 178 4.04 15.39 7.32
CA LYS A 178 4.49 16.52 6.47
C LYS A 178 4.66 17.83 7.24
N GLN A 179 3.79 18.09 8.24
CA GLN A 179 3.84 19.30 9.04
C GLN A 179 4.98 19.30 10.08
N LEU A 180 5.50 18.14 10.43
CA LEU A 180 6.49 17.97 11.48
C LEU A 180 7.93 17.86 10.98
N ILE A 181 8.12 17.45 9.71
CA ILE A 181 9.43 17.25 9.11
C ILE A 181 10.03 18.55 8.58
N ARG A 182 11.35 18.58 8.46
CA ARG A 182 12.11 19.67 7.85
C ARG A 182 12.15 19.47 6.33
N LYS A 183 12.62 20.51 5.61
CA LYS A 183 12.75 20.48 4.16
C LYS A 183 13.76 19.43 3.66
N GLU A 184 14.82 19.20 4.43
CA GLU A 184 15.87 18.21 4.14
C GLU A 184 15.49 16.78 4.49
N ASP A 185 14.47 16.58 5.33
CA ASP A 185 14.00 15.26 5.72
C ASP A 185 13.24 14.60 4.54
N ILE A 186 13.35 13.30 4.45
CA ILE A 186 12.68 12.54 3.40
C ILE A 186 11.61 11.67 4.04
N LEU A 187 10.36 11.92 3.66
CA LEU A 187 9.18 11.19 4.12
C LEU A 187 8.61 10.35 2.98
N THR A 188 8.39 9.08 3.29
CA THR A 188 8.00 8.06 2.32
C THR A 188 6.87 7.21 2.85
N ARG A 189 5.92 6.87 1.99
CA ARG A 189 5.04 5.72 2.23
C ARG A 189 5.77 4.45 1.81
N TYR A 190 6.23 3.69 2.81
CA TYR A 190 7.11 2.54 2.61
C TYR A 190 6.35 1.26 2.29
N GLY A 191 5.21 1.05 2.94
CA GLY A 191 4.32 -0.09 2.77
C GLY A 191 2.84 0.29 2.78
N ASP A 192 1.97 -0.68 2.99
CA ASP A 192 0.51 -0.47 3.00
C ASP A 192 0.09 0.48 4.12
N GLU A 193 0.58 0.28 5.32
CA GLU A 193 0.38 1.11 6.51
C GLU A 193 1.68 1.63 7.12
N GLU A 194 2.80 1.55 6.37
CA GLU A 194 4.13 1.88 6.85
C GLU A 194 4.64 3.20 6.27
N PHE A 195 5.23 4.02 7.13
CA PHE A 195 5.87 5.29 6.79
C PHE A 195 7.33 5.27 7.19
N LEU A 196 8.23 5.59 6.27
CA LEU A 196 9.66 5.68 6.53
C LEU A 196 10.14 7.11 6.39
N LEU A 197 10.93 7.55 7.37
CA LEU A 197 11.60 8.84 7.36
C LEU A 197 13.11 8.66 7.37
N ILE A 198 13.78 9.45 6.54
CA ILE A 198 15.23 9.61 6.58
C ILE A 198 15.50 11.02 7.10
N LEU A 199 16.22 11.11 8.21
CA LEU A 199 16.55 12.35 8.90
C LEU A 199 18.07 12.60 8.83
N PRO A 200 18.55 13.37 7.84
CA PRO A 200 19.96 13.74 7.75
C PRO A 200 20.41 14.58 8.94
N ASN A 201 21.67 14.46 9.31
CA ASN A 201 22.29 15.20 10.44
C ASN A 201 21.51 15.11 11.75
N THR A 202 20.89 13.97 12.01
CA THR A 202 20.03 13.75 13.18
C THR A 202 20.60 12.60 14.01
N SER A 203 20.85 12.85 15.29
CA SER A 203 21.29 11.83 16.24
C SER A 203 20.12 10.91 16.62
N GLU A 204 20.44 9.73 17.13
CA GLU A 204 19.45 8.76 17.61
C GLU A 204 18.52 9.33 18.68
N GLU A 205 19.07 10.11 19.61
CA GLU A 205 18.29 10.78 20.65
C GLU A 205 17.27 11.77 20.07
N ASN A 206 17.68 12.62 19.13
CA ASN A 206 16.80 13.58 18.50
C ASN A 206 15.74 12.88 17.63
N ALA A 207 16.11 11.80 16.95
CA ALA A 207 15.18 10.95 16.21
C ALA A 207 14.14 10.30 17.14
N PHE A 208 14.58 9.82 18.31
CA PHE A 208 13.69 9.26 19.32
C PHE A 208 12.71 10.30 19.88
N LEU A 209 13.19 11.49 20.21
CA LEU A 209 12.32 12.59 20.67
C LEU A 209 11.27 12.98 19.63
N PHE A 210 11.66 13.05 18.37
CA PHE A 210 10.73 13.29 17.26
C PHE A 210 9.69 12.16 17.15
N ALA A 211 10.14 10.91 17.15
CA ALA A 211 9.28 9.73 17.00
C ALA A 211 8.27 9.61 18.16
N GLU A 212 8.72 9.83 19.41
CA GLU A 212 7.84 9.79 20.58
C GLU A 212 6.81 10.94 20.59
N ARG A 213 7.21 12.14 20.13
CA ARG A 213 6.25 13.24 19.96
C ARG A 213 5.18 12.86 18.95
N PHE A 214 5.60 12.37 17.79
CA PHE A 214 4.66 11.96 16.73
C PHE A 214 3.75 10.81 17.20
N ARG A 215 4.29 9.79 17.89
CA ARG A 215 3.51 8.69 18.47
C ARG A 215 2.39 9.23 19.37
N ARG A 216 2.73 10.17 20.28
CA ARG A 216 1.74 10.79 21.18
C ARG A 216 0.72 11.65 20.45
N ASP A 217 1.11 12.32 19.38
CA ASP A 217 0.20 13.11 18.56
C ASP A 217 -0.81 12.23 17.82
N ILE A 218 -0.40 11.04 17.39
CA ILE A 218 -1.31 10.05 16.82
C ILE A 218 -2.23 9.43 17.87
N GLU A 219 -1.69 9.03 19.03
CA GLU A 219 -2.49 8.50 20.15
C GLU A 219 -3.61 9.46 20.61
N ARG A 220 -3.38 10.77 20.47
CA ARG A 220 -4.36 11.82 20.79
C ARG A 220 -5.23 12.23 19.62
N MET A 221 -4.96 11.70 18.42
CA MET A 221 -5.71 12.08 17.23
C MET A 221 -7.18 11.67 17.35
N GLU A 222 -8.07 12.60 17.03
CA GLU A 222 -9.49 12.31 16.91
C GLU A 222 -9.75 11.70 15.52
N PHE A 223 -9.96 10.40 15.49
CA PHE A 223 -10.40 9.69 14.31
C PHE A 223 -11.81 9.17 14.55
N ILE A 224 -12.79 9.82 13.90
CA ILE A 224 -14.22 9.53 14.03
C ILE A 224 -14.75 9.16 12.64
N PRO A 225 -14.87 7.86 12.32
CA PRO A 225 -15.47 7.42 11.06
C PRO A 225 -16.93 7.85 10.93
N ALA A 226 -17.45 8.00 9.72
CA ALA A 226 -18.84 8.42 9.52
C ALA A 226 -19.83 7.40 10.11
N GLY A 227 -20.81 7.91 10.83
CA GLY A 227 -21.82 7.10 11.53
C GLY A 227 -21.45 6.72 12.96
N GLU A 228 -20.25 7.06 13.42
CA GLU A 228 -19.81 6.87 14.79
C GLU A 228 -19.96 8.17 15.60
N GLU A 229 -20.26 8.03 16.89
CA GLU A 229 -20.31 9.15 17.85
C GLU A 229 -19.02 9.27 18.65
N GLU A 230 -18.26 8.15 18.73
CA GLU A 230 -17.03 8.08 19.52
C GLU A 230 -15.80 7.96 18.61
N ARG A 231 -14.64 8.43 19.13
CA ARG A 231 -13.38 8.28 18.44
C ARG A 231 -12.92 6.82 18.44
N HIS A 232 -12.39 6.36 17.33
CA HIS A 232 -11.64 5.11 17.28
C HIS A 232 -10.18 5.39 17.71
N PRO A 233 -9.65 4.68 18.74
CA PRO A 233 -8.26 4.89 19.17
C PRO A 233 -7.29 4.39 18.11
N ILE A 234 -6.39 5.28 17.69
CA ILE A 234 -5.34 4.98 16.73
C ILE A 234 -4.00 5.06 17.43
N THR A 235 -3.14 4.07 17.24
CA THR A 235 -1.76 4.08 17.72
C THR A 235 -0.78 3.69 16.62
N ILE A 236 0.49 4.03 16.83
CA ILE A 236 1.59 3.64 15.94
C ILE A 236 2.72 3.01 16.75
N SER A 237 3.38 2.06 16.12
CA SER A 237 4.67 1.54 16.58
C SER A 237 5.78 2.07 15.68
N GLY A 238 6.97 2.28 16.23
CA GLY A 238 8.11 2.77 15.46
C GLY A 238 9.43 2.09 15.82
N GLY A 239 10.29 1.95 14.79
CA GLY A 239 11.66 1.49 14.93
C GLY A 239 12.64 2.55 14.44
N ILE A 240 13.77 2.71 15.12
CA ILE A 240 14.82 3.68 14.80
C ILE A 240 16.14 2.95 14.61
N ALA A 241 16.85 3.29 13.53
CA ALA A 241 18.25 2.94 13.34
C ALA A 241 19.04 4.20 12.92
N THR A 242 20.19 4.44 13.54
CA THR A 242 21.00 5.62 13.27
C THR A 242 22.39 5.23 12.79
N TYR A 243 22.70 5.63 11.54
CA TYR A 243 24.04 5.42 10.95
C TYR A 243 25.11 6.30 11.60
N PRO A 244 26.33 5.79 11.87
CA PRO A 244 26.63 4.37 11.95
C PRO A 244 25.94 3.71 13.12
N CYS A 245 25.33 2.53 12.91
CA CYS A 245 24.67 1.75 13.95
C CYS A 245 25.67 0.87 14.71
N ILE A 246 26.64 0.30 13.99
CA ILE A 246 27.67 -0.58 14.52
C ILE A 246 29.03 0.01 14.09
N GLU A 247 29.91 0.26 15.07
CA GLU A 247 31.25 0.75 14.80
C GLU A 247 32.05 -0.27 13.97
N ASP A 248 32.94 0.23 13.11
CA ASP A 248 33.81 -0.56 12.23
C ASP A 248 33.11 -1.53 11.27
N THR A 249 31.83 -1.32 11.00
CA THR A 249 31.07 -2.13 10.04
C THR A 249 30.69 -1.27 8.83
N GLU A 250 30.84 -1.83 7.63
CA GLU A 250 30.36 -1.18 6.41
C GLU A 250 28.83 -1.41 6.27
N GLU A 251 28.07 -0.36 6.53
CA GLU A 251 26.61 -0.40 6.49
C GLU A 251 26.10 0.28 5.22
N ASP A 252 25.24 -0.42 4.47
CA ASP A 252 24.54 0.09 3.31
C ASP A 252 23.09 0.50 3.64
N ALA A 253 22.37 1.03 2.66
CA ALA A 253 20.97 1.46 2.80
C ALA A 253 20.07 0.34 3.30
N ASN A 254 20.23 -0.88 2.76
CA ASN A 254 19.40 -2.03 3.11
C ASN A 254 19.66 -2.48 4.56
N THR A 255 20.91 -2.39 5.00
CA THR A 255 21.30 -2.73 6.37
C THR A 255 20.65 -1.80 7.38
N ILE A 256 20.68 -0.48 7.15
CA ILE A 256 20.07 0.50 8.06
C ILE A 256 18.55 0.34 8.11
N ILE A 257 17.92 0.14 6.96
CA ILE A 257 16.48 -0.11 6.89
C ILE A 257 16.10 -1.37 7.67
N ARG A 258 16.83 -2.47 7.45
CA ARG A 258 16.62 -3.74 8.17
C ARG A 258 16.77 -3.58 9.69
N TYR A 259 17.68 -2.74 10.16
CA TYR A 259 17.82 -2.45 11.59
C TYR A 259 16.61 -1.67 12.12
N ALA A 260 16.07 -0.73 11.36
CA ALA A 260 14.83 -0.04 11.71
C ALA A 260 13.61 -1.00 11.70
N GLU A 261 13.52 -1.91 10.72
CA GLU A 261 12.50 -2.97 10.67
C GLU A 261 12.58 -3.91 11.89
N HIS A 262 13.80 -4.29 12.28
CA HIS A 262 14.00 -5.12 13.47
C HIS A 262 13.60 -4.39 14.75
N ALA A 263 13.88 -3.09 14.86
CA ALA A 263 13.44 -2.27 15.96
C ALA A 263 11.91 -2.13 16.01
N LEU A 264 11.27 -1.91 14.87
CA LEU A 264 9.81 -1.88 14.73
C LEU A 264 9.16 -3.21 15.15
N TYR A 265 9.71 -4.33 14.70
CA TYR A 265 9.24 -5.65 15.11
C TYR A 265 9.28 -5.81 16.64
N ASN A 266 10.35 -5.38 17.28
CA ASN A 266 10.46 -5.39 18.75
C ASN A 266 9.44 -4.46 19.42
N ALA A 267 9.15 -3.29 18.84
CA ALA A 267 8.09 -2.41 19.32
C ALA A 267 6.73 -3.11 19.30
N LYS A 268 6.39 -3.76 18.20
CA LYS A 268 5.14 -4.53 18.04
C LYS A 268 5.07 -5.71 19.02
N LYS A 269 6.16 -6.48 19.17
CA LYS A 269 6.24 -7.63 20.09
C LYS A 269 6.11 -7.22 21.56
N ARG A 270 6.65 -6.05 21.94
CA ARG A 270 6.59 -5.52 23.32
C ARG A 270 5.25 -4.85 23.67
N GLY A 271 4.20 -5.03 22.84
CA GLY A 271 2.82 -4.58 23.14
C GLY A 271 2.39 -3.34 22.35
N LYS A 272 3.05 -3.01 21.25
CA LYS A 272 2.67 -1.91 20.34
C LYS A 272 2.69 -0.53 21.01
N ASN A 273 2.24 0.52 20.28
CA ASN A 273 2.17 1.91 20.75
C ASN A 273 3.46 2.37 21.44
N LYS A 274 4.61 2.14 20.81
CA LYS A 274 5.93 2.51 21.34
C LYS A 274 6.97 2.65 20.25
N ILE A 275 8.04 3.32 20.62
CA ILE A 275 9.23 3.51 19.79
C ILE A 275 10.37 2.67 20.39
N VAL A 276 11.08 1.96 19.54
CA VAL A 276 12.27 1.17 19.92
C VAL A 276 13.46 1.62 19.08
N GLN A 277 14.60 1.81 19.72
CA GLN A 277 15.88 2.10 19.08
C GLN A 277 16.64 0.80 18.86
N PHE A 278 17.24 0.62 17.69
CA PHE A 278 18.01 -0.58 17.38
C PHE A 278 19.18 -0.79 18.34
N SER A 279 19.86 0.30 18.72
CA SER A 279 20.97 0.28 19.69
C SER A 279 20.60 -0.31 21.06
N GLN A 280 19.30 -0.30 21.41
CA GLN A 280 18.80 -0.82 22.70
C GLN A 280 18.32 -2.28 22.62
N ILE A 281 18.47 -2.91 21.47
CA ILE A 281 18.10 -4.31 21.28
C ILE A 281 19.32 -5.19 21.59
N ASN A 282 19.19 -6.04 22.57
CA ASN A 282 20.19 -7.07 22.83
C ASN A 282 20.15 -8.09 21.69
N LEU A 283 21.19 -8.13 20.86
CA LEU A 283 21.32 -9.07 19.72
C LEU A 283 21.57 -10.51 20.16
N GLY A 284 21.42 -10.83 21.43
CA GLY A 284 21.70 -12.13 22.04
C GLY A 284 20.49 -12.88 22.64
N GLU A 285 19.25 -12.37 22.40
CA GLU A 285 18.02 -13.06 22.81
C GLU A 285 17.16 -13.51 21.63
#